data_5fca0e691bfb16d1a8e4cec2995746a6
#
_entry.id   5fca0e691bfb16d1a8e4cec2995746a6
#
_cell.length_a   1.000
_cell.length_b   1.000
_cell.length_c   1.000
_cell.angle_alpha   90.00
_cell.angle_beta   90.00
_cell.angle_gamma   90.00
#
_symmetry.space_group_name_H-M   'P 1'
#
loop_
_entity.id
_entity.type
_entity.pdbx_description
1 polymer ?
#
loop_
_entity_poly.entity_id
_entity_poly.type
_entity_poly.pdbx_seq_one_letter_code
_entity_poly.pdbx_strand_id
1 'polypeptide(L)'
;KSLCPEPGIELEVAIQNKSAEINAKEQDLSDLKQYLDTENANSRSDFNAKVDEYNALINQYNALVLESKELVNTYNAEVNNFNQCMVNYM
;
A
#
# COMPACT_ATOMS: atom_id res chain seq x y z
N LYS A 1 -32.42 -5.34 -14.35
CA LYS A 1 -31.72 -4.12 -14.01
C LYS A 1 -31.56 -4.03 -12.51
N SER A 2 -30.32 -3.86 -12.08
CA SER A 2 -30.01 -3.77 -10.65
C SER A 2 -30.38 -2.39 -10.12
N LEU A 3 -31.06 -2.36 -8.99
CA LEU A 3 -31.35 -1.13 -8.27
C LEU A 3 -30.29 -0.82 -7.22
N CYS A 4 -29.38 -1.76 -7.00
CA CYS A 4 -28.33 -1.61 -6.00
C CYS A 4 -27.01 -1.27 -6.67
N PRO A 5 -26.31 -0.23 -6.19
CA PRO A 5 -25.00 0.08 -6.76
C PRO A 5 -23.98 -1.00 -6.39
N GLU A 6 -23.31 -1.53 -7.39
CA GLU A 6 -22.27 -2.52 -7.17
C GLU A 6 -20.99 -1.84 -6.66
N PRO A 7 -20.17 -2.56 -5.86
CA PRO A 7 -18.86 -2.04 -5.48
C PRO A 7 -18.04 -1.72 -6.73
N GLY A 8 -17.30 -0.63 -6.69
CA GLY A 8 -16.59 -0.15 -7.86
C GLY A 8 -15.42 -1.05 -8.24
N ILE A 9 -15.34 -1.42 -9.51
CA ILE A 9 -14.17 -2.12 -10.05
C ILE A 9 -12.94 -1.24 -9.91
N GLU A 10 -13.12 0.07 -10.00
CA GLU A 10 -12.03 1.03 -9.86
C GLU A 10 -11.35 0.92 -8.49
N LEU A 11 -12.13 0.66 -7.44
CA LEU A 11 -11.55 0.46 -6.09
C LEU A 11 -10.74 -0.83 -6.02
N GLU A 12 -11.23 -1.91 -6.65
CA GLU A 12 -10.47 -3.16 -6.69
C GLU A 12 -9.14 -2.96 -7.39
N VAL A 13 -9.14 -2.27 -8.52
CA VAL A 13 -7.92 -1.98 -9.28
C VAL A 13 -6.98 -1.11 -8.44
N ALA A 14 -7.52 -0.09 -7.77
CA ALA A 14 -6.72 0.79 -6.92
C ALA A 14 -6.06 0.01 -5.77
N ILE A 15 -6.79 -0.92 -5.15
CA ILE A 15 -6.25 -1.75 -4.08
C ILE A 15 -5.14 -2.64 -4.60
N GLN A 16 -5.33 -3.26 -5.77
CA GLN A 16 -4.30 -4.10 -6.38
C GLN A 16 -3.05 -3.29 -6.72
N ASN A 17 -3.23 -2.09 -7.25
CA ASN A 17 -2.12 -1.21 -7.58
C ASN A 17 -1.35 -0.78 -6.34
N LYS A 18 -2.07 -0.46 -5.24
CA LYS A 18 -1.41 -0.12 -3.97
C LYS A 18 -0.65 -1.31 -3.41
N SER A 19 -1.20 -2.51 -3.51
CA SER A 19 -0.54 -3.72 -3.07
C SER A 19 0.77 -3.93 -3.83
N ALA A 20 0.76 -3.70 -5.14
CA ALA A 20 1.97 -3.81 -5.96
C ALA A 20 3.02 -2.76 -5.57
N GLU A 21 2.58 -1.51 -5.31
CA GLU A 21 3.48 -0.45 -4.86
C GLU A 21 4.10 -0.79 -3.51
N ILE A 22 3.30 -1.33 -2.59
CA ILE A 22 3.78 -1.73 -1.27
C ILE A 22 4.82 -2.84 -1.40
N ASN A 23 4.57 -3.83 -2.23
CA ASN A 23 5.51 -4.93 -2.46
C ASN A 23 6.83 -4.42 -3.05
N ALA A 24 6.75 -3.46 -3.98
CA ALA A 24 7.95 -2.86 -4.56
C ALA A 24 8.75 -2.10 -3.51
N LYS A 25 8.08 -1.37 -2.61
CA LYS A 25 8.75 -0.64 -1.54
C LYS A 25 9.36 -1.59 -0.52
N GLU A 26 8.70 -2.70 -0.22
CA GLU A 26 9.26 -3.72 0.67
C GLU A 26 10.57 -4.28 0.11
N GLN A 27 10.59 -4.51 -1.21
CA GLN A 27 11.80 -5.01 -1.85
C GLN A 27 12.91 -3.97 -1.79
N ASP A 28 12.60 -2.71 -2.07
CA ASP A 28 13.58 -1.62 -1.99
C ASP A 28 14.14 -1.50 -0.57
N LEU A 29 13.29 -1.58 0.44
CA LEU A 29 13.72 -1.54 1.84
C LEU A 29 14.60 -2.71 2.20
N SER A 30 14.26 -3.91 1.74
CA SER A 30 15.05 -5.11 1.98
C SER A 30 16.44 -4.98 1.36
N ASP A 31 16.49 -4.52 0.12
CA ASP A 31 17.76 -4.36 -0.61
C ASP A 31 18.64 -3.31 0.08
N LEU A 32 18.05 -2.20 0.47
CA LEU A 32 18.81 -1.12 1.11
C LEU A 32 19.29 -1.52 2.51
N LYS A 33 18.45 -2.24 3.25
CA LYS A 33 18.82 -2.75 4.56
C LYS A 33 20.00 -3.71 4.45
N GLN A 34 19.97 -4.60 3.46
CA GLN A 34 21.05 -5.54 3.22
C GLN A 34 22.33 -4.80 2.90
N TYR A 35 22.25 -3.76 2.06
CA TYR A 35 23.40 -2.92 1.75
C TYR A 35 24.00 -2.32 3.03
N LEU A 36 23.14 -1.75 3.90
CA LEU A 36 23.59 -1.12 5.13
C LEU A 36 24.20 -2.12 6.11
N ASP A 37 23.69 -3.34 6.14
CA ASP A 37 24.17 -4.38 7.05
C ASP A 37 25.48 -5.00 6.60
N THR A 38 25.70 -5.10 5.29
CA THR A 38 26.84 -5.88 4.75
C THR A 38 27.98 -5.02 4.21
N GLU A 39 27.70 -3.79 3.82
CA GLU A 39 28.72 -2.95 3.22
C GLU A 39 29.46 -2.11 4.26
N ASN A 40 30.78 -2.12 4.16
CA ASN A 40 31.59 -1.14 4.87
C ASN A 40 31.62 0.11 4.00
N ALA A 41 30.86 1.11 4.41
CA ALA A 41 30.86 2.37 3.68
C ALA A 41 32.27 2.94 3.65
N ASN A 42 32.74 3.27 2.45
CA ASN A 42 34.05 3.85 2.28
C ASN A 42 34.13 5.24 2.89
N SER A 43 33.00 5.89 3.08
CA SER A 43 32.97 7.17 3.77
C SER A 43 31.71 7.22 4.64
N ARG A 44 31.83 7.96 5.74
CA ARG A 44 30.68 8.20 6.63
C ARG A 44 29.58 8.96 5.89
N SER A 45 29.94 9.82 4.97
CA SER A 45 28.98 10.60 4.19
C SER A 45 28.09 9.68 3.35
N ASP A 46 28.68 8.70 2.68
CA ASP A 46 27.92 7.74 1.86
C ASP A 46 26.99 6.90 2.73
N PHE A 47 27.48 6.43 3.86
CA PHE A 47 26.67 5.66 4.79
C PHE A 47 25.49 6.47 5.28
N ASN A 48 25.73 7.72 5.69
CA ASN A 48 24.66 8.58 6.20
C ASN A 48 23.61 8.87 5.12
N ALA A 49 24.06 9.08 3.88
CA ALA A 49 23.12 9.29 2.76
C ALA A 49 22.21 8.07 2.56
N LYS A 50 22.78 6.87 2.69
CA LYS A 50 21.99 5.64 2.56
C LYS A 50 21.02 5.45 3.72
N VAL A 51 21.41 5.82 4.93
CA VAL A 51 20.52 5.79 6.09
C VAL A 51 19.35 6.75 5.88
N ASP A 52 19.60 7.95 5.38
CA ASP A 52 18.55 8.92 5.09
C ASP A 52 17.59 8.39 4.02
N GLU A 53 18.13 7.76 2.98
CA GLU A 53 17.33 7.12 1.94
C GLU A 53 16.44 6.02 2.51
N TYR A 54 16.98 5.20 3.38
CA TYR A 54 16.23 4.13 4.04
C TYR A 54 15.07 4.69 4.86
N ASN A 55 15.33 5.75 5.64
CA ASN A 55 14.30 6.39 6.46
C ASN A 55 13.20 7.00 5.59
N ALA A 56 13.57 7.61 4.46
CA ALA A 56 12.58 8.15 3.52
C ALA A 56 11.71 7.05 2.93
N LEU A 57 12.29 5.90 2.60
CA LEU A 57 11.55 4.76 2.08
C LEU A 57 10.58 4.20 3.12
N ILE A 58 10.99 4.14 4.39
CA ILE A 58 10.10 3.70 5.48
C ILE A 58 8.88 4.61 5.55
N ASN A 59 9.09 5.92 5.47
CA ASN A 59 7.98 6.88 5.53
C ASN A 59 7.03 6.68 4.35
N GLN A 60 7.57 6.47 3.15
CA GLN A 60 6.77 6.21 1.95
C GLN A 60 5.99 4.91 2.09
N TYR A 61 6.64 3.87 2.60
CA TYR A 61 6.00 2.58 2.83
C TYR A 61 4.82 2.72 3.79
N ASN A 62 5.02 3.41 4.90
CA ASN A 62 3.96 3.61 5.89
C ASN A 62 2.78 4.38 5.31
N ALA A 63 3.05 5.40 4.48
CA ALA A 63 1.99 6.14 3.82
C ALA A 63 1.18 5.26 2.86
N LEU A 64 1.85 4.39 2.11
CA LEU A 64 1.18 3.46 1.20
C LEU A 64 0.32 2.46 1.94
N VAL A 65 0.80 1.95 3.08
CA VAL A 65 0.03 1.01 3.89
C VAL A 65 -1.25 1.69 4.40
N LEU A 66 -1.14 2.93 4.85
CA LEU A 66 -2.30 3.67 5.35
C LEU A 66 -3.31 3.91 4.23
N GLU A 67 -2.84 4.33 3.05
CA GLU A 67 -3.72 4.52 1.88
C GLU A 67 -4.43 3.22 1.49
N SER A 68 -3.70 2.10 1.53
CA SER A 68 -4.28 0.79 1.23
C SER A 68 -5.39 0.43 2.21
N LYS A 69 -5.20 0.68 3.50
CA LYS A 69 -6.22 0.43 4.51
C LYS A 69 -7.48 1.26 4.25
N GLU A 70 -7.32 2.52 3.88
CA GLU A 70 -8.45 3.38 3.56
C GLU A 70 -9.23 2.88 2.35
N LEU A 71 -8.52 2.44 1.32
CA LEU A 71 -9.15 1.88 0.13
C LEU A 71 -9.95 0.62 0.45
N VAL A 72 -9.38 -0.28 1.25
CA VAL A 72 -10.03 -1.51 1.65
C VAL A 72 -11.27 -1.20 2.48
N ASN A 73 -11.19 -0.25 3.41
CA ASN A 73 -12.32 0.15 4.23
C ASN A 73 -13.45 0.70 3.37
N THR A 74 -13.12 1.53 2.38
CA THR A 74 -14.12 2.09 1.47
C THR A 74 -14.77 0.98 0.65
N TYR A 75 -13.99 0.07 0.13
CA TYR A 75 -14.50 -1.06 -0.64
C TYR A 75 -15.43 -1.92 0.19
N ASN A 76 -15.03 -2.25 1.43
CA ASN A 76 -15.85 -3.05 2.32
C ASN A 76 -17.19 -2.37 2.64
N ALA A 77 -17.17 -1.05 2.82
CA ALA A 77 -18.39 -0.30 3.05
C ALA A 77 -19.34 -0.39 1.84
N GLU A 78 -18.77 -0.31 0.63
CA GLU A 78 -19.58 -0.44 -0.59
C GLU A 78 -20.16 -1.84 -0.73
N VAL A 79 -19.38 -2.86 -0.41
CA VAL A 79 -19.87 -4.25 -0.43
C VAL A 79 -21.02 -4.44 0.55
N ASN A 80 -20.86 -3.92 1.78
CA ASN A 80 -21.92 -4.02 2.79
C ASN A 80 -23.19 -3.30 2.34
N ASN A 81 -23.04 -2.11 1.76
CA ASN A 81 -24.19 -1.36 1.26
C ASN A 81 -24.89 -2.10 0.13
N PHE A 82 -24.13 -2.69 -0.76
CA PHE A 82 -24.69 -3.49 -1.85
C PHE A 82 -25.46 -4.68 -1.30
N ASN A 83 -24.85 -5.41 -0.36
CA ASN A 83 -25.50 -6.60 0.22
C ASN A 83 -26.80 -6.25 0.95
N GLN A 84 -26.79 -5.16 1.73
CA GLN A 84 -28.00 -4.71 2.41
C GLN A 84 -29.08 -4.28 1.41
N CYS A 85 -28.69 -3.61 0.36
CA CYS A 85 -29.61 -3.21 -0.69
C CYS A 85 -30.25 -4.45 -1.35
N MET A 86 -29.44 -5.45 -1.67
CA MET A 86 -29.94 -6.68 -2.29
C MET A 86 -30.92 -7.40 -1.38
N VAL A 87 -30.66 -7.48 -0.08
CA VAL A 87 -31.55 -8.12 0.89
C VAL A 87 -32.90 -7.38 0.92
N ASN A 88 -32.87 -6.05 0.86
CA ASN A 88 -34.09 -5.26 0.91
C ASN A 88 -35.00 -5.47 -0.33
N TYR A 89 -34.44 -5.94 -1.43
CA TYR A 89 -35.18 -6.17 -2.67
C TYR A 89 -35.47 -7.64 -2.93
N MET A 90 -35.19 -8.51 -1.96
CA MET A 90 -35.49 -9.93 -2.10
C MET A 90 -36.92 -10.29 -1.58
#